data_f3ff688f7123b181054807bd9ce31592
#
_entry.id   f3ff688f7123b181054807bd9ce31592
#
_cell.length_a   1.000
_cell.length_b   1.000
_cell.length_c   1.000
_cell.angle_alpha   90.00
_cell.angle_beta   90.00
_cell.angle_gamma   90.00
#
_symmetry.space_group_name_H-M   'P 1'
#
loop_
_entity.id
_entity.type
_entity.pdbx_description
1 polymer ?
#
loop_
_entity_poly.entity_id
_entity_poly.type
_entity_poly.pdbx_seq_one_letter_code
_entity_poly.pdbx_strand_id
1 'polypeptide(L)'
;MTGKKKMTRRELMTMLSAAGVGSLMVSPRLCSQPVDSGWVKCKENPVLGGQYGTCFDISVLHESGVYRMWVSWRPKKSIAITESNDGIHWSPPEIVLGPRPEAGWEDDMNRPVVVRRTDGYHMWFTGQAKGGSKIGYATSPDGRAWVRQSIEPVLEPTAPWEGVAVMCPHVMWDSQARLWKMWYSGGQQYEPNAIGFATSKDGLHWDKFAANPVLAPRPDIAWEKNRVTAAQIISRKGWYYAFYIGFRDIDHAQIGMARSKDGVTGWVRHAGNPIVRPTPGGWDADACYKPFAVYSDGLWRLWYNGRNDHLEQIGLVTHSGENLNFVAES
;
A
#
# COMPACT_ATOMS: atom_id res chain seq x y z
N MET A 1 22.96 -28.19 -31.81
CA MET A 1 22.41 -26.96 -31.20
C MET A 1 20.92 -27.16 -31.01
N THR A 2 20.50 -27.59 -29.84
CA THR A 2 19.10 -27.89 -29.53
C THR A 2 18.63 -26.87 -28.48
N GLY A 3 17.85 -25.91 -28.93
CA GLY A 3 17.28 -24.87 -28.08
C GLY A 3 16.23 -25.46 -27.14
N LYS A 4 16.47 -25.37 -25.84
CA LYS A 4 15.48 -25.68 -24.80
C LYS A 4 14.48 -24.52 -24.71
N LYS A 5 13.26 -24.75 -25.22
CA LYS A 5 12.11 -23.87 -25.08
C LYS A 5 11.70 -23.86 -23.58
N LYS A 6 11.78 -22.73 -22.92
CA LYS A 6 11.25 -22.57 -21.57
C LYS A 6 9.74 -22.62 -21.61
N MET A 7 9.16 -23.64 -20.97
CA MET A 7 7.72 -23.75 -20.75
C MET A 7 7.26 -22.62 -19.81
N THR A 8 6.17 -21.96 -20.15
CA THR A 8 5.51 -20.98 -19.31
C THR A 8 4.70 -21.68 -18.21
N ARG A 9 4.52 -21.03 -17.06
CA ARG A 9 3.77 -21.55 -15.90
C ARG A 9 2.34 -22.03 -16.23
N ARG A 10 1.79 -21.64 -17.36
CA ARG A 10 0.43 -21.98 -17.82
C ARG A 10 0.33 -23.42 -18.34
N GLU A 11 1.42 -24.01 -18.83
CA GLU A 11 1.43 -25.37 -19.42
C GLU A 11 1.56 -26.51 -18.39
N LEU A 12 1.89 -26.18 -17.12
CA LEU A 12 2.08 -27.20 -16.07
C LEU A 12 0.79 -27.56 -15.29
N MET A 13 -0.34 -26.89 -15.54
CA MET A 13 -1.59 -27.09 -14.78
C MET A 13 -2.69 -27.88 -15.51
N THR A 14 -2.42 -28.48 -16.67
CA THR A 14 -3.47 -29.15 -17.44
C THR A 14 -3.51 -30.69 -17.29
N MET A 15 -2.79 -31.26 -16.35
CA MET A 15 -2.90 -32.69 -16.08
C MET A 15 -3.14 -32.94 -14.59
N LEU A 16 -4.40 -33.08 -14.20
CA LEU A 16 -4.92 -33.92 -13.10
C LEU A 16 -6.37 -33.56 -12.79
N SER A 17 -7.32 -34.22 -13.47
CA SER A 17 -8.69 -34.34 -12.97
C SER A 17 -9.33 -35.61 -13.51
N ALA A 18 -9.55 -36.59 -12.67
CA ALA A 18 -10.66 -37.54 -12.74
C ALA A 18 -10.80 -38.32 -11.43
N ALA A 19 -12.01 -38.36 -10.94
CA ALA A 19 -12.66 -39.38 -10.13
C ALA A 19 -13.10 -38.94 -8.71
N GLY A 20 -14.40 -39.10 -8.44
CA GLY A 20 -14.95 -39.31 -7.12
C GLY A 20 -16.23 -38.52 -6.79
N VAL A 21 -17.41 -39.01 -7.22
CA VAL A 21 -18.74 -38.52 -6.79
C VAL A 21 -19.05 -39.10 -5.41
N GLY A 22 -19.17 -38.25 -4.41
CA GLY A 22 -19.72 -38.58 -3.10
C GLY A 22 -20.67 -37.46 -2.65
N SER A 23 -21.98 -37.74 -2.73
CA SER A 23 -23.04 -36.81 -2.30
C SER A 23 -23.08 -36.77 -0.77
N LEU A 24 -22.65 -35.67 -0.15
CA LEU A 24 -22.95 -35.32 1.23
C LEU A 24 -23.92 -34.12 1.24
N MET A 25 -25.11 -34.32 1.77
CA MET A 25 -26.08 -33.23 2.01
C MET A 25 -25.45 -32.22 3.00
N VAL A 26 -25.06 -31.08 2.50
CA VAL A 26 -24.67 -29.92 3.32
C VAL A 26 -25.91 -29.04 3.47
N SER A 27 -26.33 -28.89 4.70
CA SER A 27 -27.38 -27.92 5.09
C SER A 27 -26.99 -26.51 4.54
N PRO A 28 -27.96 -25.73 4.03
CA PRO A 28 -27.67 -24.40 3.52
C PRO A 28 -27.22 -23.52 4.69
N ARG A 29 -25.93 -23.22 4.76
CA ARG A 29 -25.47 -22.08 5.55
C ARG A 29 -26.14 -20.85 4.95
N LEU A 30 -26.91 -20.13 5.76
CA LEU A 30 -27.36 -18.78 5.42
C LEU A 30 -26.14 -18.00 4.97
N CYS A 31 -26.00 -17.78 3.67
CA CYS A 31 -25.09 -16.78 3.13
C CYS A 31 -25.63 -15.42 3.61
N SER A 32 -25.05 -14.88 4.66
CA SER A 32 -25.22 -13.47 4.96
C SER A 32 -24.83 -12.70 3.70
N GLN A 33 -25.74 -11.85 3.20
CA GLN A 33 -25.47 -10.95 2.08
C GLN A 33 -24.15 -10.22 2.39
N PRO A 34 -23.23 -10.08 1.42
CA PRO A 34 -22.01 -9.33 1.65
C PRO A 34 -22.39 -7.92 2.13
N VAL A 35 -21.84 -7.50 3.26
CA VAL A 35 -22.01 -6.13 3.74
C VAL A 35 -21.43 -5.22 2.67
N ASP A 36 -22.24 -4.33 2.11
CA ASP A 36 -21.77 -3.33 1.15
C ASP A 36 -20.80 -2.41 1.88
N SER A 37 -19.56 -2.35 1.39
CA SER A 37 -18.53 -1.51 1.98
C SER A 37 -18.74 -0.02 1.71
N GLY A 38 -19.66 0.34 0.81
CA GLY A 38 -19.97 1.72 0.42
C GLY A 38 -18.93 2.37 -0.49
N TRP A 39 -17.88 1.65 -0.89
CA TRP A 39 -16.86 2.17 -1.80
C TRP A 39 -17.24 2.00 -3.27
N VAL A 40 -17.15 3.09 -4.05
CA VAL A 40 -17.56 3.14 -5.46
C VAL A 40 -16.38 3.56 -6.33
N LYS A 41 -16.07 2.78 -7.37
CA LYS A 41 -15.02 3.11 -8.34
C LYS A 41 -15.42 4.34 -9.18
N CYS A 42 -14.48 5.27 -9.36
CA CYS A 42 -14.66 6.40 -10.25
C CYS A 42 -14.85 5.91 -11.70
N LYS A 43 -15.76 6.54 -12.42
CA LYS A 43 -16.04 6.18 -13.83
C LYS A 43 -14.90 6.55 -14.76
N GLU A 44 -14.06 7.50 -14.38
CA GLU A 44 -12.93 8.01 -15.14
C GLU A 44 -11.62 7.22 -14.89
N ASN A 45 -11.71 6.12 -14.13
CA ASN A 45 -10.53 5.29 -13.89
C ASN A 45 -9.98 4.65 -15.17
N PRO A 46 -8.63 4.57 -15.32
CA PRO A 46 -7.61 5.03 -14.38
C PRO A 46 -7.42 6.55 -14.44
N VAL A 47 -7.15 7.20 -13.29
CA VAL A 47 -6.98 8.65 -13.19
C VAL A 47 -5.55 9.12 -13.46
N LEU A 48 -4.55 8.26 -13.33
CA LEU A 48 -3.15 8.56 -13.62
C LEU A 48 -2.42 7.29 -14.10
N GLY A 49 -1.55 7.42 -15.09
CA GLY A 49 -0.77 6.32 -15.67
C GLY A 49 -0.90 6.28 -17.19
N GLY A 50 -0.92 5.08 -17.79
CA GLY A 50 -1.09 4.86 -19.21
C GLY A 50 0.00 5.52 -20.07
N GLN A 51 -0.23 6.76 -20.47
CA GLN A 51 0.71 7.54 -21.30
C GLN A 51 2.08 7.79 -20.65
N TYR A 52 2.18 7.69 -19.33
CA TYR A 52 3.43 7.84 -18.58
C TYR A 52 4.13 6.49 -18.29
N GLY A 53 3.54 5.38 -18.73
CA GLY A 53 3.91 4.02 -18.33
C GLY A 53 3.46 3.71 -16.92
N THR A 54 4.12 2.76 -16.25
CA THR A 54 3.79 2.35 -14.89
C THR A 54 4.01 3.48 -13.89
N CYS A 55 2.90 3.94 -13.28
CA CYS A 55 2.85 4.80 -12.10
C CYS A 55 2.20 4.00 -10.96
N PHE A 56 2.83 3.96 -9.78
CA PHE A 56 2.38 3.13 -8.68
C PHE A 56 2.82 3.69 -7.32
N ASP A 57 2.29 3.14 -6.22
CA ASP A 57 2.67 3.45 -4.84
C ASP A 57 2.75 4.94 -4.53
N ILE A 58 1.65 5.46 -4.03
CA ILE A 58 1.39 6.89 -3.91
C ILE A 58 1.36 7.37 -2.46
N SER A 59 1.59 8.67 -2.30
CA SER A 59 1.27 9.46 -1.11
C SER A 59 0.55 10.73 -1.53
N VAL A 60 -0.58 11.05 -0.90
CA VAL A 60 -1.40 12.21 -1.29
C VAL A 60 -1.60 13.15 -0.11
N LEU A 61 -1.39 14.44 -0.32
CA LEU A 61 -1.81 15.51 0.58
C LEU A 61 -2.85 16.39 -0.10
N HIS A 62 -3.84 16.86 0.66
CA HIS A 62 -4.80 17.88 0.22
C HIS A 62 -4.54 19.15 1.00
N GLU A 63 -4.02 20.17 0.34
CA GLU A 63 -3.57 21.41 0.94
C GLU A 63 -4.08 22.61 0.12
N SER A 64 -4.71 23.58 0.78
CA SER A 64 -5.22 24.81 0.13
C SER A 64 -6.07 24.56 -1.11
N GLY A 65 -6.87 23.48 -1.11
CA GLY A 65 -7.75 23.11 -2.21
C GLY A 65 -7.08 22.35 -3.36
N VAL A 66 -5.79 22.01 -3.22
CA VAL A 66 -5.03 21.24 -4.24
C VAL A 66 -4.63 19.88 -3.68
N TYR A 67 -4.83 18.84 -4.45
CA TYR A 67 -4.27 17.51 -4.20
C TYR A 67 -2.87 17.45 -4.78
N ARG A 68 -1.89 17.09 -3.95
CA ARG A 68 -0.51 16.83 -4.34
C ARG A 68 -0.23 15.36 -4.13
N MET A 69 0.18 14.67 -5.19
CA MET A 69 0.48 13.24 -5.16
C MET A 69 1.96 13.03 -5.47
N TRP A 70 2.67 12.39 -4.56
CA TRP A 70 3.99 11.83 -4.83
C TRP A 70 3.79 10.37 -5.25
N VAL A 71 4.36 10.00 -6.39
CA VAL A 71 4.13 8.73 -7.06
C VAL A 71 5.46 8.09 -7.46
N SER A 72 5.53 6.77 -7.34
CA SER A 72 6.64 6.00 -7.89
C SER A 72 6.49 5.91 -9.41
N TRP A 73 7.43 6.45 -10.15
CA TRP A 73 7.45 6.44 -11.62
C TRP A 73 8.48 5.43 -12.13
N ARG A 74 8.01 4.18 -12.37
CA ARG A 74 8.89 3.04 -12.70
C ARG A 74 9.80 3.26 -13.91
N PRO A 75 9.35 3.80 -15.06
CA PRO A 75 10.24 4.07 -16.20
C PRO A 75 11.42 4.98 -15.87
N LYS A 76 11.31 5.76 -14.79
CA LYS A 76 12.35 6.70 -14.34
C LYS A 76 13.04 6.25 -13.06
N LYS A 77 12.62 5.13 -12.44
CA LYS A 77 13.12 4.62 -11.15
C LYS A 77 13.13 5.68 -10.04
N SER A 78 12.21 6.64 -10.13
CA SER A 78 12.23 7.87 -9.34
C SER A 78 10.88 8.14 -8.70
N ILE A 79 10.88 9.01 -7.68
CA ILE A 79 9.67 9.59 -7.14
C ILE A 79 9.38 10.88 -7.91
N ALA A 80 8.15 11.00 -8.39
CA ALA A 80 7.65 12.19 -9.07
C ALA A 80 6.50 12.82 -8.29
N ILE A 81 6.22 14.10 -8.53
CA ILE A 81 5.04 14.80 -8.03
C ILE A 81 4.08 15.11 -9.18
N THR A 82 2.79 15.07 -8.88
CA THR A 82 1.72 15.54 -9.75
C THR A 82 0.65 16.24 -8.91
N GLU A 83 -0.10 17.16 -9.49
CA GLU A 83 -1.08 17.99 -8.78
C GLU A 83 -2.44 17.94 -9.47
N SER A 84 -3.51 18.08 -8.68
CA SER A 84 -4.90 18.07 -9.14
C SER A 84 -5.78 18.96 -8.29
N ASN A 85 -6.77 19.63 -8.88
CA ASN A 85 -7.78 20.40 -8.15
C ASN A 85 -9.00 19.55 -7.74
N ASP A 86 -9.19 18.38 -8.34
CA ASP A 86 -10.38 17.53 -8.12
C ASP A 86 -10.03 16.09 -7.67
N GLY A 87 -8.74 15.72 -7.76
CA GLY A 87 -8.25 14.37 -7.45
C GLY A 87 -8.48 13.34 -8.57
N ILE A 88 -8.93 13.78 -9.74
CA ILE A 88 -9.22 12.98 -10.93
C ILE A 88 -8.31 13.36 -12.08
N HIS A 89 -8.21 14.66 -12.39
CA HIS A 89 -7.38 15.18 -13.47
C HIS A 89 -6.05 15.67 -12.91
N TRP A 90 -4.97 14.99 -13.29
CA TRP A 90 -3.63 15.20 -12.75
C TRP A 90 -2.70 15.83 -13.78
N SER A 91 -1.86 16.75 -13.32
CA SER A 91 -0.78 17.32 -14.15
C SER A 91 0.22 16.22 -14.58
N PRO A 92 1.02 16.44 -15.65
CA PRO A 92 2.12 15.56 -15.95
C PRO A 92 3.05 15.38 -14.73
N PRO A 93 3.53 14.15 -14.44
CA PRO A 93 4.42 13.91 -13.32
C PRO A 93 5.80 14.55 -13.55
N GLU A 94 6.34 15.20 -12.51
CA GLU A 94 7.67 15.80 -12.50
C GLU A 94 8.56 15.08 -11.48
N ILE A 95 9.77 14.66 -11.88
CA ILE A 95 10.71 13.98 -10.97
C ILE A 95 11.16 14.96 -9.88
N VAL A 96 11.05 14.51 -8.62
CA VAL A 96 11.45 15.28 -7.44
C VAL A 96 12.56 14.60 -6.64
N LEU A 97 12.71 13.27 -6.75
CA LEU A 97 13.79 12.53 -6.10
C LEU A 97 14.16 11.31 -6.95
N GLY A 98 15.39 11.29 -7.46
CA GLY A 98 15.94 10.20 -8.27
C GLY A 98 16.75 9.19 -7.45
N PRO A 99 17.12 8.04 -8.04
CA PRO A 99 17.94 7.02 -7.42
C PRO A 99 19.38 7.52 -7.14
N ARG A 100 20.04 6.81 -6.23
CA ARG A 100 21.46 7.03 -5.88
C ARG A 100 22.16 5.67 -5.77
N PRO A 101 22.52 5.05 -6.92
CA PRO A 101 23.09 3.70 -6.94
C PRO A 101 24.41 3.56 -6.15
N GLU A 102 25.20 4.64 -6.06
CA GLU A 102 26.45 4.66 -5.27
C GLU A 102 26.24 4.43 -3.78
N ALA A 103 25.02 4.61 -3.28
CA ALA A 103 24.66 4.23 -1.90
C ALA A 103 24.53 2.72 -1.70
N GLY A 104 24.42 1.93 -2.78
CA GLY A 104 24.35 0.48 -2.75
C GLY A 104 22.99 -0.11 -2.32
N TRP A 105 21.98 0.73 -2.10
CA TRP A 105 20.62 0.31 -1.70
C TRP A 105 19.49 1.11 -2.38
N GLU A 106 19.81 2.12 -3.19
CA GLU A 106 18.89 3.00 -3.90
C GLU A 106 19.03 2.91 -5.44
N ASP A 107 19.09 1.70 -6.03
CA ASP A 107 19.12 1.53 -7.50
C ASP A 107 17.77 1.87 -8.14
N ASP A 108 16.70 1.75 -7.37
CA ASP A 108 15.33 2.12 -7.69
C ASP A 108 14.67 2.73 -6.45
N MET A 109 13.89 3.78 -6.64
CA MET A 109 13.18 4.48 -5.57
C MET A 109 11.68 4.39 -5.76
N ASN A 110 10.97 4.03 -4.70
CA ASN A 110 9.53 3.86 -4.75
C ASN A 110 8.89 3.98 -3.36
N ARG A 111 7.55 3.86 -3.32
CA ARG A 111 6.73 3.80 -2.11
C ARG A 111 6.94 4.99 -1.17
N PRO A 112 6.81 6.24 -1.66
CA PRO A 112 6.93 7.41 -0.80
C PRO A 112 5.79 7.48 0.19
N VAL A 113 6.04 8.05 1.36
CA VAL A 113 5.04 8.65 2.25
C VAL A 113 5.51 10.05 2.62
N VAL A 114 4.63 11.03 2.46
CA VAL A 114 4.95 12.44 2.73
C VAL A 114 4.08 12.95 3.87
N VAL A 115 4.71 13.58 4.85
CA VAL A 115 4.06 14.21 5.99
C VAL A 115 4.42 15.70 6.00
N ARG A 116 3.42 16.58 6.05
CA ARG A 116 3.59 18.03 6.20
C ARG A 116 3.67 18.40 7.68
N ARG A 117 4.66 19.19 8.04
CA ARG A 117 4.82 19.77 9.37
C ARG A 117 5.14 21.27 9.26
N THR A 118 5.21 21.95 10.42
CA THR A 118 5.53 23.39 10.47
C THR A 118 6.92 23.72 9.93
N ASP A 119 7.85 22.79 10.00
CA ASP A 119 9.25 22.90 9.54
C ASP A 119 9.47 22.42 8.09
N GLY A 120 8.42 21.99 7.39
CA GLY A 120 8.52 21.56 5.99
C GLY A 120 7.82 20.23 5.72
N TYR A 121 8.24 19.59 4.65
CA TYR A 121 7.77 18.26 4.23
C TYR A 121 8.83 17.21 4.57
N HIS A 122 8.36 16.09 5.05
CA HIS A 122 9.15 14.93 5.43
C HIS A 122 8.73 13.75 4.56
N MET A 123 9.66 13.10 3.89
CA MET A 123 9.39 11.94 3.05
C MET A 123 10.21 10.75 3.55
N TRP A 124 9.53 9.65 3.83
CA TRP A 124 10.17 8.34 3.90
C TRP A 124 9.84 7.58 2.63
N PHE A 125 10.80 6.86 2.11
CA PHE A 125 10.69 6.15 0.83
C PHE A 125 11.38 4.80 0.90
N THR A 126 11.03 3.91 -0.02
CA THR A 126 11.72 2.63 -0.18
C THR A 126 12.80 2.78 -1.23
N GLY A 127 14.05 2.49 -0.87
CA GLY A 127 15.13 2.22 -1.79
C GLY A 127 15.24 0.72 -2.05
N GLN A 128 15.40 0.32 -3.31
CA GLN A 128 15.55 -1.06 -3.73
C GLN A 128 16.84 -1.25 -4.50
N ALA A 129 17.59 -2.28 -4.14
CA ALA A 129 18.78 -2.71 -4.85
C ALA A 129 18.81 -4.24 -4.92
N LYS A 130 19.83 -4.80 -5.56
CA LYS A 130 20.00 -6.26 -5.62
C LYS A 130 20.10 -6.83 -4.20
N GLY A 131 19.15 -7.70 -3.86
CA GLY A 131 19.17 -8.45 -2.59
C GLY A 131 18.31 -7.87 -1.48
N GLY A 132 17.64 -6.73 -1.66
CA GLY A 132 16.77 -6.23 -0.60
C GLY A 132 16.14 -4.88 -0.84
N SER A 133 15.37 -4.46 0.15
CA SER A 133 14.77 -3.12 0.20
C SER A 133 14.95 -2.53 1.60
N LYS A 134 15.18 -1.23 1.65
CA LYS A 134 15.39 -0.48 2.89
C LYS A 134 14.63 0.85 2.82
N ILE A 135 14.49 1.53 3.95
CA ILE A 135 13.76 2.80 4.02
C ILE A 135 14.75 3.95 4.19
N GLY A 136 14.60 4.98 3.35
CA GLY A 136 15.32 6.24 3.42
C GLY A 136 14.46 7.40 3.90
N TYR A 137 15.10 8.53 4.16
CA TYR A 137 14.44 9.73 4.65
C TYR A 137 15.01 10.99 3.96
N ALA A 138 14.11 11.86 3.56
CA ALA A 138 14.42 13.16 2.96
C ALA A 138 13.47 14.24 3.49
N THR A 139 13.91 15.49 3.46
CA THR A 139 13.10 16.67 3.81
C THR A 139 13.06 17.66 2.66
N SER A 140 12.04 18.50 2.64
CA SER A 140 11.85 19.54 1.63
C SER A 140 11.13 20.75 2.21
N PRO A 141 11.49 21.99 1.84
CA PRO A 141 10.71 23.17 2.25
C PRO A 141 9.38 23.29 1.51
N ASP A 142 9.26 22.75 0.29
CA ASP A 142 8.15 22.98 -0.65
C ASP A 142 7.49 21.68 -1.19
N GLY A 143 8.05 20.52 -0.84
CA GLY A 143 7.60 19.20 -1.35
C GLY A 143 8.11 18.87 -2.74
N ARG A 144 8.99 19.70 -3.33
CA ARG A 144 9.60 19.53 -4.66
C ARG A 144 11.12 19.39 -4.58
N ALA A 145 11.79 20.28 -3.87
CA ALA A 145 13.25 20.25 -3.66
C ALA A 145 13.57 19.38 -2.43
N TRP A 146 13.98 18.14 -2.63
CA TRP A 146 14.22 17.18 -1.57
C TRP A 146 15.70 17.00 -1.26
N VAL A 147 16.04 16.97 0.03
CA VAL A 147 17.38 16.71 0.54
C VAL A 147 17.34 15.47 1.42
N ARG A 148 18.10 14.43 1.04
CA ARG A 148 18.29 13.23 1.88
C ARG A 148 18.94 13.59 3.19
N GLN A 149 18.45 13.05 4.29
CA GLN A 149 18.94 13.34 5.63
C GLN A 149 20.01 12.34 6.10
N SER A 150 20.22 11.25 5.35
CA SER A 150 21.25 10.26 5.59
C SER A 150 21.74 9.64 4.28
N ILE A 151 22.97 9.17 4.26
CA ILE A 151 23.52 8.29 3.22
C ILE A 151 23.04 6.86 3.46
N GLU A 152 23.05 6.45 4.72
CA GLU A 152 22.59 5.14 5.16
C GLU A 152 21.05 5.10 5.26
N PRO A 153 20.43 3.93 5.10
CA PRO A 153 19.00 3.77 5.33
C PRO A 153 18.64 4.06 6.79
N VAL A 154 17.47 4.63 7.02
CA VAL A 154 16.95 4.87 8.38
C VAL A 154 16.27 3.66 9.00
N LEU A 155 15.88 2.70 8.18
CA LEU A 155 15.36 1.40 8.62
C LEU A 155 15.80 0.30 7.64
N GLU A 156 16.34 -0.80 8.20
CA GLU A 156 16.73 -1.98 7.45
C GLU A 156 16.28 -3.28 8.14
N PRO A 157 16.25 -4.44 7.43
CA PRO A 157 15.86 -5.70 8.04
C PRO A 157 16.82 -6.10 9.16
N THR A 158 16.27 -6.43 10.35
CA THR A 158 17.04 -6.91 11.50
C THR A 158 16.39 -8.10 12.20
N ALA A 159 15.08 -8.31 11.98
CA ALA A 159 14.33 -9.41 12.57
C ALA A 159 14.03 -10.51 11.53
N PRO A 160 13.94 -11.79 11.94
CA PRO A 160 13.72 -12.91 11.00
C PRO A 160 12.47 -12.75 10.11
N TRP A 161 11.36 -12.18 10.63
CA TRP A 161 10.13 -11.99 9.87
C TRP A 161 10.27 -10.92 8.75
N GLU A 162 11.24 -10.03 8.85
CA GLU A 162 11.53 -8.99 7.86
C GLU A 162 12.29 -9.54 6.64
N GLY A 163 12.84 -10.76 6.73
CA GLY A 163 13.53 -11.41 5.64
C GLY A 163 14.65 -10.56 5.06
N VAL A 164 14.52 -10.19 3.79
CA VAL A 164 15.52 -9.37 3.05
C VAL A 164 15.05 -7.93 2.83
N ALA A 165 13.86 -7.56 3.31
CA ALA A 165 13.29 -6.27 2.95
C ALA A 165 12.43 -5.66 4.06
N VAL A 166 12.60 -4.35 4.25
CA VAL A 166 11.63 -3.46 4.87
C VAL A 166 11.27 -2.39 3.85
N MET A 167 9.95 -2.14 3.68
CA MET A 167 9.43 -1.26 2.64
C MET A 167 8.03 -0.72 2.95
N CYS A 168 7.46 0.06 2.04
CA CYS A 168 6.11 0.60 2.15
C CYS A 168 5.89 1.35 3.47
N PRO A 169 6.74 2.32 3.82
CA PRO A 169 6.54 3.07 5.05
C PRO A 169 5.22 3.83 4.98
N HIS A 170 4.52 3.88 6.11
CA HIS A 170 3.49 4.87 6.40
C HIS A 170 3.86 5.55 7.70
N VAL A 171 3.96 6.87 7.72
CA VAL A 171 4.46 7.63 8.87
C VAL A 171 3.45 8.68 9.30
N MET A 172 3.29 8.82 10.60
CA MET A 172 2.47 9.85 11.24
C MET A 172 3.26 10.52 12.37
N TRP A 173 3.00 11.80 12.59
CA TRP A 173 3.45 12.48 13.80
C TRP A 173 2.38 12.41 14.89
N ASP A 174 2.75 11.87 16.04
CA ASP A 174 1.93 11.92 17.25
C ASP A 174 2.33 13.15 18.08
N SER A 175 1.47 14.18 18.06
CA SER A 175 1.75 15.45 18.76
C SER A 175 1.67 15.34 20.29
N GLN A 176 0.93 14.38 20.82
CA GLN A 176 0.82 14.16 22.27
C GLN A 176 2.06 13.43 22.80
N ALA A 177 2.47 12.36 22.13
CA ALA A 177 3.66 11.61 22.49
C ALA A 177 4.96 12.30 22.01
N ARG A 178 4.87 13.27 21.09
CA ARG A 178 6.00 13.92 20.40
C ARG A 178 6.93 12.91 19.75
N LEU A 179 6.34 11.95 19.04
CA LEU A 179 7.01 10.86 18.37
C LEU A 179 6.49 10.72 16.93
N TRP A 180 7.38 10.32 16.04
CA TRP A 180 7.04 9.72 14.77
C TRP A 180 6.62 8.28 14.99
N LYS A 181 5.55 7.86 14.35
CA LYS A 181 5.07 6.47 14.30
C LYS A 181 5.16 5.99 12.87
N MET A 182 5.79 4.84 12.65
CA MET A 182 5.90 4.22 11.33
C MET A 182 5.28 2.83 11.35
N TRP A 183 4.42 2.57 10.37
CA TRP A 183 4.03 1.22 9.97
C TRP A 183 4.77 0.91 8.69
N TYR A 184 5.42 -0.24 8.63
CA TYR A 184 6.24 -0.66 7.51
C TYR A 184 5.98 -2.13 7.19
N SER A 185 6.27 -2.56 5.97
CA SER A 185 6.11 -3.95 5.59
C SER A 185 7.45 -4.66 5.55
N GLY A 186 7.50 -5.90 6.05
CA GLY A 186 8.69 -6.72 6.07
C GLY A 186 8.48 -8.07 5.38
N GLY A 187 9.54 -8.65 4.83
CA GLY A 187 9.52 -9.96 4.20
C GLY A 187 10.35 -10.07 2.92
N GLN A 188 9.72 -10.53 1.83
CA GLN A 188 10.37 -10.67 0.52
C GLN A 188 10.53 -9.31 -0.16
N GLN A 189 11.54 -9.21 -1.04
CA GLN A 189 11.97 -7.95 -1.64
C GLN A 189 10.86 -7.18 -2.38
N TYR A 190 9.98 -7.84 -3.11
CA TYR A 190 8.96 -7.18 -3.93
C TYR A 190 7.56 -7.26 -3.32
N GLU A 191 7.28 -8.38 -2.66
CA GLU A 191 5.98 -8.68 -2.06
C GLU A 191 6.19 -9.05 -0.59
N PRO A 192 6.19 -8.07 0.32
CA PRO A 192 6.41 -8.31 1.75
C PRO A 192 5.27 -9.12 2.38
N ASN A 193 5.50 -9.67 3.56
CA ASN A 193 4.62 -10.68 4.16
C ASN A 193 3.67 -10.12 5.22
N ALA A 194 4.13 -9.15 6.01
CA ALA A 194 3.40 -8.63 7.16
C ALA A 194 3.77 -7.16 7.44
N ILE A 195 3.03 -6.51 8.33
CA ILE A 195 3.21 -5.12 8.72
C ILE A 195 3.78 -5.05 10.14
N GLY A 196 4.88 -4.32 10.28
CA GLY A 196 5.50 -3.97 11.55
C GLY A 196 5.24 -2.53 11.96
N PHE A 197 5.66 -2.20 13.17
CA PHE A 197 5.55 -0.89 13.79
C PHE A 197 6.88 -0.47 14.40
N ALA A 198 7.20 0.82 14.28
CA ALA A 198 8.37 1.45 14.90
C ALA A 198 8.05 2.88 15.31
N THR A 199 8.83 3.42 16.26
CA THR A 199 8.74 4.81 16.70
C THR A 199 10.08 5.52 16.58
N SER A 200 10.06 6.86 16.46
CA SER A 200 11.26 7.67 16.40
C SER A 200 11.02 9.07 16.99
N LYS A 201 12.05 9.66 17.59
CA LYS A 201 12.02 11.05 18.05
C LYS A 201 12.38 12.05 16.97
N ASP A 202 13.21 11.64 16.01
CA ASP A 202 13.84 12.51 15.01
C ASP A 202 13.55 12.14 13.55
N GLY A 203 12.91 10.97 13.32
CA GLY A 203 12.62 10.45 11.98
C GLY A 203 13.80 9.73 11.33
N LEU A 204 14.97 9.70 11.99
CA LEU A 204 16.20 9.05 11.55
C LEU A 204 16.47 7.74 12.29
N HIS A 205 16.33 7.76 13.60
CA HIS A 205 16.61 6.61 14.47
C HIS A 205 15.28 6.00 14.92
N TRP A 206 15.06 4.72 14.57
CA TRP A 206 13.79 4.04 14.77
C TRP A 206 13.90 2.86 15.72
N ASP A 207 13.06 2.88 16.75
CA ASP A 207 12.89 1.78 17.69
C ASP A 207 11.75 0.87 17.20
N LYS A 208 12.10 -0.34 16.75
CA LYS A 208 11.10 -1.34 16.31
C LYS A 208 10.36 -1.92 17.49
N PHE A 209 9.04 -2.09 17.33
CA PHE A 209 8.21 -2.71 18.35
C PHE A 209 8.60 -4.19 18.54
N ALA A 210 8.83 -4.59 19.81
CA ALA A 210 9.36 -5.91 20.12
C ALA A 210 8.42 -7.08 19.73
N ALA A 211 7.09 -6.81 19.69
CA ALA A 211 6.09 -7.82 19.31
C ALA A 211 5.66 -7.71 17.83
N ASN A 212 6.51 -7.15 16.96
CA ASN A 212 6.27 -7.20 15.51
C ASN A 212 6.21 -8.64 14.97
N PRO A 213 5.40 -8.91 13.92
CA PRO A 213 4.54 -7.97 13.18
C PRO A 213 3.23 -7.64 13.90
N VAL A 214 2.71 -6.42 13.70
CA VAL A 214 1.47 -5.94 14.34
C VAL A 214 0.20 -6.25 13.52
N LEU A 215 0.33 -6.49 12.21
CA LEU A 215 -0.75 -6.94 11.35
C LEU A 215 -0.18 -7.96 10.34
N ALA A 216 -0.72 -9.18 10.40
CA ALA A 216 -0.26 -10.32 9.62
C ALA A 216 -1.42 -11.02 8.90
N PRO A 217 -1.14 -11.83 7.87
CA PRO A 217 -2.15 -12.57 7.16
C PRO A 217 -2.92 -13.53 8.07
N ARG A 218 -4.18 -13.77 7.71
CA ARG A 218 -5.03 -14.75 8.38
C ARG A 218 -5.35 -15.88 7.40
N PRO A 219 -4.89 -17.12 7.67
CA PRO A 219 -5.11 -18.27 6.78
C PRO A 219 -6.60 -18.60 6.57
N ASP A 220 -7.45 -18.28 7.53
CA ASP A 220 -8.91 -18.47 7.49
C ASP A 220 -9.65 -17.42 6.63
N ILE A 221 -8.97 -16.33 6.23
CA ILE A 221 -9.54 -15.28 5.38
C ILE A 221 -8.99 -15.41 3.95
N ALA A 222 -9.78 -15.98 3.06
CA ALA A 222 -9.35 -16.41 1.73
C ALA A 222 -8.63 -15.35 0.90
N TRP A 223 -9.04 -14.07 0.96
CA TRP A 223 -8.50 -12.99 0.12
C TRP A 223 -7.18 -12.39 0.65
N GLU A 224 -6.84 -12.62 1.94
CA GLU A 224 -5.60 -12.14 2.57
C GLU A 224 -4.74 -13.26 3.20
N LYS A 225 -5.04 -14.53 2.88
CA LYS A 225 -4.44 -15.69 3.53
C LYS A 225 -2.92 -15.81 3.33
N ASN A 226 -2.39 -15.20 2.26
CA ASN A 226 -0.99 -15.33 1.88
C ASN A 226 -0.13 -14.20 2.47
N ARG A 227 -0.59 -12.93 2.35
CA ARG A 227 0.15 -11.74 2.79
C ARG A 227 -0.80 -10.61 3.18
N VAL A 228 -0.36 -9.79 4.13
CA VAL A 228 -0.97 -8.52 4.52
C VAL A 228 0.13 -7.47 4.58
N THR A 229 0.00 -6.39 3.81
CA THR A 229 1.12 -5.46 3.59
C THR A 229 0.66 -4.04 3.27
N ALA A 230 1.58 -3.10 3.27
CA ALA A 230 1.45 -1.72 2.77
C ALA A 230 0.22 -0.99 3.30
N ALA A 231 0.06 -0.93 4.61
CA ALA A 231 -1.02 -0.18 5.23
C ALA A 231 -0.77 1.33 5.20
N GLN A 232 -1.80 2.08 4.80
CA GLN A 232 -1.95 3.47 5.22
C GLN A 232 -2.75 3.51 6.52
N ILE A 233 -2.30 4.30 7.50
CA ILE A 233 -2.97 4.46 8.79
C ILE A 233 -3.53 5.88 8.91
N ILE A 234 -4.78 5.99 9.33
CA ILE A 234 -5.44 7.27 9.60
C ILE A 234 -5.97 7.26 11.03
N SER A 235 -5.54 8.23 11.84
CA SER A 235 -6.09 8.43 13.18
C SER A 235 -7.30 9.37 13.12
N ARG A 236 -8.48 8.89 13.55
CA ARG A 236 -9.73 9.67 13.51
C ARG A 236 -10.71 9.21 14.59
N LYS A 237 -11.30 10.14 15.32
CA LYS A 237 -12.33 9.87 16.34
C LYS A 237 -11.95 8.77 17.33
N GLY A 238 -10.71 8.79 17.82
CA GLY A 238 -10.23 7.83 18.81
C GLY A 238 -9.97 6.41 18.29
N TRP A 239 -9.89 6.26 16.96
CA TRP A 239 -9.52 5.03 16.28
C TRP A 239 -8.36 5.26 15.31
N TYR A 240 -7.55 4.22 15.11
CA TYR A 240 -6.64 4.08 13.98
C TYR A 240 -7.28 3.17 12.95
N TYR A 241 -7.43 3.67 11.72
CA TYR A 241 -7.94 2.93 10.58
C TYR A 241 -6.78 2.55 9.67
N ALA A 242 -6.63 1.27 9.37
CA ALA A 242 -5.68 0.77 8.39
C ALA A 242 -6.42 0.48 7.08
N PHE A 243 -5.95 1.06 5.98
CA PHE A 243 -6.25 0.63 4.62
C PHE A 243 -5.04 -0.17 4.16
N TYR A 244 -5.22 -1.44 3.85
CA TYR A 244 -4.11 -2.35 3.63
C TYR A 244 -4.33 -3.28 2.44
N ILE A 245 -3.26 -3.93 1.99
CA ILE A 245 -3.32 -4.93 0.92
C ILE A 245 -3.41 -6.32 1.54
N GLY A 246 -4.36 -7.12 1.07
CA GLY A 246 -4.39 -8.55 1.30
C GLY A 246 -4.12 -9.31 0.01
N PHE A 247 -3.28 -10.34 0.09
CA PHE A 247 -2.97 -11.23 -1.02
C PHE A 247 -3.57 -12.61 -0.78
N ARG A 248 -4.35 -13.08 -1.75
CA ARG A 248 -4.80 -14.47 -1.82
C ARG A 248 -3.64 -15.40 -2.21
N ASP A 249 -2.87 -14.96 -3.17
CA ASP A 249 -1.65 -15.58 -3.71
C ASP A 249 -0.75 -14.46 -4.29
N ILE A 250 0.38 -14.80 -4.91
CA ILE A 250 1.36 -13.81 -5.39
C ILE A 250 0.82 -12.87 -6.48
N ASP A 251 -0.20 -13.29 -7.21
CA ASP A 251 -0.71 -12.55 -8.38
C ASP A 251 -2.01 -11.78 -8.08
N HIS A 252 -2.71 -12.12 -6.98
CA HIS A 252 -4.03 -11.57 -6.69
C HIS A 252 -4.04 -10.79 -5.37
N ALA A 253 -4.08 -9.48 -5.50
CA ALA A 253 -4.17 -8.54 -4.40
C ALA A 253 -5.48 -7.76 -4.40
N GLN A 254 -5.97 -7.44 -3.22
CA GLN A 254 -7.17 -6.65 -2.98
C GLN A 254 -6.95 -5.73 -1.77
N ILE A 255 -7.79 -4.71 -1.63
CA ILE A 255 -7.66 -3.75 -0.55
C ILE A 255 -8.73 -4.01 0.51
N GLY A 256 -8.31 -4.00 1.76
CA GLY A 256 -9.18 -4.08 2.91
C GLY A 256 -8.98 -2.95 3.91
N MET A 257 -9.86 -2.94 4.91
CA MET A 257 -9.77 -2.06 6.06
C MET A 257 -9.72 -2.85 7.37
N ALA A 258 -9.03 -2.29 8.35
CA ALA A 258 -9.10 -2.69 9.75
C ALA A 258 -9.09 -1.46 10.65
N ARG A 259 -9.51 -1.60 11.91
CA ARG A 259 -9.37 -0.53 12.92
C ARG A 259 -8.77 -1.06 14.20
N SER A 260 -8.10 -0.18 14.94
CA SER A 260 -7.51 -0.46 16.25
C SER A 260 -7.63 0.76 17.17
N LYS A 261 -7.62 0.55 18.47
CA LYS A 261 -7.65 1.66 19.45
C LYS A 261 -6.29 2.36 19.60
N ASP A 262 -5.21 1.61 19.49
CA ASP A 262 -3.84 2.11 19.68
C ASP A 262 -3.01 2.18 18.40
N GLY A 263 -3.53 1.60 17.30
CA GLY A 263 -2.84 1.50 16.03
C GLY A 263 -1.77 0.42 15.95
N VAL A 264 -1.62 -0.38 17.02
CA VAL A 264 -0.57 -1.40 17.16
C VAL A 264 -1.16 -2.78 17.41
N THR A 265 -2.12 -2.87 18.32
CA THR A 265 -2.72 -4.14 18.74
C THR A 265 -4.23 -4.17 18.48
N GLY A 266 -4.86 -5.34 18.64
CA GLY A 266 -6.32 -5.47 18.59
C GLY A 266 -6.96 -5.03 17.28
N TRP A 267 -6.33 -5.25 16.14
CA TRP A 267 -6.87 -4.89 14.82
C TRP A 267 -8.13 -5.71 14.49
N VAL A 268 -9.25 -5.00 14.35
CA VAL A 268 -10.55 -5.56 13.94
C VAL A 268 -10.74 -5.28 12.45
N ARG A 269 -10.81 -6.34 11.65
CA ARG A 269 -11.02 -6.26 10.19
C ARG A 269 -12.47 -5.86 9.88
N HIS A 270 -12.64 -5.06 8.84
CA HIS A 270 -13.97 -4.65 8.39
C HIS A 270 -14.76 -5.83 7.82
N ALA A 271 -16.05 -5.97 8.20
CA ALA A 271 -16.89 -7.10 7.80
C ALA A 271 -17.14 -7.16 6.27
N GLY A 272 -17.13 -6.01 5.59
CA GLY A 272 -17.29 -5.90 4.14
C GLY A 272 -15.99 -6.04 3.33
N ASN A 273 -14.88 -6.48 3.96
CA ASN A 273 -13.64 -6.72 3.22
C ASN A 273 -13.76 -7.83 2.16
N PRO A 274 -12.99 -7.72 1.06
CA PRO A 274 -12.20 -6.57 0.62
C PRO A 274 -13.06 -5.43 0.10
N ILE A 275 -12.65 -4.18 0.38
CA ILE A 275 -13.38 -2.96 0.01
C ILE A 275 -13.13 -2.51 -1.44
N VAL A 276 -11.97 -2.84 -2.00
CA VAL A 276 -11.65 -2.62 -3.43
C VAL A 276 -11.17 -3.94 -4.01
N ARG A 277 -11.80 -4.33 -5.13
CA ARG A 277 -11.53 -5.59 -5.84
C ARG A 277 -11.17 -5.31 -7.29
N PRO A 278 -10.38 -6.18 -7.95
CA PRO A 278 -10.18 -6.14 -9.38
C PRO A 278 -11.49 -6.13 -10.17
N THR A 279 -11.52 -5.41 -11.28
CA THR A 279 -12.65 -5.41 -12.23
C THR A 279 -12.38 -6.45 -13.31
N PRO A 280 -13.18 -7.51 -13.42
CA PRO A 280 -12.98 -8.52 -14.47
C PRO A 280 -12.93 -7.88 -15.86
N GLY A 281 -11.83 -8.14 -16.61
CA GLY A 281 -11.58 -7.56 -17.93
C GLY A 281 -11.28 -6.07 -17.96
N GLY A 282 -11.14 -5.43 -16.80
CA GLY A 282 -10.81 -4.01 -16.66
C GLY A 282 -9.30 -3.74 -16.66
N TRP A 283 -8.96 -2.46 -16.54
CA TRP A 283 -7.58 -1.99 -16.46
C TRP A 283 -6.86 -2.43 -15.16
N ASP A 284 -7.61 -2.84 -14.13
CA ASP A 284 -7.14 -3.33 -12.84
C ASP A 284 -7.50 -4.82 -12.61
N ALA A 285 -7.61 -5.61 -13.70
CA ALA A 285 -8.15 -6.96 -13.66
C ALA A 285 -7.35 -7.96 -12.83
N ASP A 286 -6.03 -7.78 -12.70
CA ASP A 286 -5.16 -8.71 -11.98
C ASP A 286 -5.08 -8.39 -10.49
N ALA A 287 -4.96 -7.10 -10.13
CA ALA A 287 -4.77 -6.70 -8.75
C ALA A 287 -5.18 -5.25 -8.47
N CYS A 288 -5.70 -5.02 -7.24
CA CYS A 288 -5.86 -3.71 -6.64
C CYS A 288 -5.03 -3.66 -5.35
N TYR A 289 -4.11 -2.70 -5.23
CA TYR A 289 -3.20 -2.64 -4.10
C TYR A 289 -2.71 -1.22 -3.78
N LYS A 290 -1.94 -1.07 -2.69
CA LYS A 290 -1.35 0.18 -2.20
C LYS A 290 -2.36 1.32 -2.09
N PRO A 291 -3.31 1.22 -1.16
CA PRO A 291 -4.33 2.26 -0.95
C PRO A 291 -3.73 3.53 -0.33
N PHE A 292 -4.29 4.67 -0.70
CA PHE A 292 -4.07 5.94 -0.02
C PHE A 292 -5.37 6.74 0.04
N ALA A 293 -5.91 6.91 1.23
CA ALA A 293 -7.21 7.55 1.47
C ALA A 293 -7.02 8.95 2.07
N VAL A 294 -7.86 9.89 1.62
CA VAL A 294 -8.01 11.23 2.17
C VAL A 294 -9.48 11.49 2.40
N TYR A 295 -9.84 12.04 3.55
CA TYR A 295 -11.18 12.51 3.85
C TYR A 295 -11.22 14.04 3.79
N SER A 296 -12.02 14.57 2.88
CA SER A 296 -12.29 16.00 2.77
C SER A 296 -13.72 16.22 2.28
N ASP A 297 -14.35 17.31 2.70
CA ASP A 297 -15.65 17.77 2.21
C ASP A 297 -16.76 16.70 2.25
N GLY A 298 -16.79 15.88 3.32
CA GLY A 298 -17.80 14.85 3.50
C GLY A 298 -17.58 13.58 2.66
N LEU A 299 -16.44 13.48 1.96
CA LEU A 299 -16.14 12.39 1.04
C LEU A 299 -14.77 11.81 1.34
N TRP A 300 -14.70 10.48 1.42
CA TRP A 300 -13.47 9.73 1.34
C TRP A 300 -13.08 9.54 -0.11
N ARG A 301 -11.85 9.88 -0.45
CA ARG A 301 -11.20 9.54 -1.71
C ARG A 301 -10.06 8.57 -1.40
N LEU A 302 -10.08 7.40 -2.02
CA LEU A 302 -9.03 6.41 -1.89
C LEU A 302 -8.46 6.14 -3.27
N TRP A 303 -7.23 6.59 -3.47
CA TRP A 303 -6.47 6.23 -4.65
C TRP A 303 -5.77 4.89 -4.41
N TYR A 304 -5.59 4.12 -5.48
CA TYR A 304 -5.00 2.79 -5.42
C TYR A 304 -4.28 2.43 -6.71
N ASN A 305 -3.33 1.51 -6.62
CA ASN A 305 -2.73 0.92 -7.81
C ASN A 305 -3.66 -0.17 -8.35
N GLY A 306 -4.00 -0.09 -9.64
CA GLY A 306 -4.60 -1.17 -10.39
C GLY A 306 -3.58 -1.74 -11.36
N ARG A 307 -3.55 -3.06 -11.51
CA ARG A 307 -2.67 -3.77 -12.44
C ARG A 307 -3.47 -4.62 -13.40
N ASN A 308 -3.09 -4.55 -14.68
CA ASN A 308 -3.49 -5.50 -15.70
C ASN A 308 -2.25 -5.82 -16.55
N ASP A 309 -1.88 -7.10 -16.62
CA ASP A 309 -0.63 -7.60 -17.22
C ASP A 309 0.59 -6.95 -16.54
N HIS A 310 1.35 -6.14 -17.25
CA HIS A 310 2.56 -5.48 -16.73
C HIS A 310 2.38 -3.98 -16.47
N LEU A 311 1.20 -3.42 -16.76
CA LEU A 311 0.92 -2.00 -16.56
C LEU A 311 0.24 -1.74 -15.23
N GLU A 312 0.85 -0.87 -14.44
CA GLU A 312 0.30 -0.37 -13.19
C GLU A 312 -0.13 1.08 -13.37
N GLN A 313 -1.35 1.39 -12.95
CA GLN A 313 -1.94 2.73 -13.05
C GLN A 313 -2.68 3.07 -11.76
N ILE A 314 -2.97 4.34 -11.54
CA ILE A 314 -3.67 4.82 -10.36
C ILE A 314 -5.17 4.96 -10.67
N GLY A 315 -5.98 4.33 -9.84
CA GLY A 315 -7.43 4.53 -9.81
C GLY A 315 -7.90 5.24 -8.57
N LEU A 316 -9.17 5.60 -8.57
CA LEU A 316 -9.86 6.27 -7.48
C LEU A 316 -11.14 5.50 -7.14
N VAL A 317 -11.36 5.26 -5.84
CA VAL A 317 -12.68 4.92 -5.29
C VAL A 317 -13.10 5.97 -4.29
N THR A 318 -14.40 6.17 -4.13
CA THR A 318 -14.98 7.13 -3.20
C THR A 318 -15.95 6.46 -2.24
N HIS A 319 -16.10 7.02 -1.05
CA HIS A 319 -17.11 6.62 -0.07
C HIS A 319 -17.73 7.88 0.55
N SER A 320 -19.06 7.99 0.48
CA SER A 320 -19.80 9.13 1.00
C SER A 320 -19.95 9.06 2.53
N GLY A 321 -19.86 10.22 3.16
CA GLY A 321 -19.99 10.35 4.60
C GLY A 321 -18.74 9.90 5.37
N GLU A 322 -18.71 10.22 6.64
CA GLU A 322 -17.56 9.99 7.51
C GLU A 322 -17.48 8.56 8.05
N ASN A 323 -18.66 7.93 8.22
CA ASN A 323 -18.75 6.60 8.82
C ASN A 323 -18.29 5.52 7.82
N LEU A 324 -17.28 4.76 8.19
CA LEU A 324 -16.74 3.66 7.40
C LEU A 324 -17.44 2.31 7.68
N ASN A 325 -18.63 2.33 8.30
CA ASN A 325 -19.51 1.17 8.49
C ASN A 325 -18.91 -0.01 9.28
N PHE A 326 -17.97 0.27 10.17
CA PHE A 326 -17.55 -0.75 11.14
C PHE A 326 -18.69 -1.06 12.10
N VAL A 327 -18.93 -2.34 12.35
CA VAL A 327 -19.91 -2.81 13.33
C VAL A 327 -19.55 -2.23 14.71
N ALA A 328 -20.55 -1.74 15.44
CA ALA A 328 -20.36 -1.29 16.82
C ALA A 328 -19.85 -2.46 17.67
N GLU A 329 -18.90 -2.18 18.57
CA GLU A 329 -18.50 -3.15 19.57
C GLU A 329 -19.70 -3.34 20.55
N SER A 330 -20.18 -4.58 20.65
CA SER A 330 -21.23 -4.98 21.60
C SER A 330 -20.70 -4.98 23.02
#